data_ebb2a439fabc07d5526c9b090cf65bd1
#
_entry.id   ebb2a439fabc07d5526c9b090cf65bd1
#
_cell.length_a   1.000
_cell.length_b   1.000
_cell.length_c   1.000
_cell.angle_alpha   90.00
_cell.angle_beta   90.00
_cell.angle_gamma   90.00
#
_symmetry.space_group_name_H-M   'P 1'
#
loop_
_entity.id
_entity.type
_entity.pdbx_description
1 polymer ?
#
loop_
_entity_poly.entity_id
_entity_poly.type
_entity_poly.pdbx_seq_one_letter_code
_entity_poly.pdbx_strand_id
1 'polypeptide(L)'
;VVTSGVIDIAVGRKTPIAVSSISSKDIQLKGGNQEFPEIMNKVPGVYATKQGGGYGDSRISLRGFDQTNTSILINGQPVNDMENGRLYWSNWQGLTDVASGIQIQRGLGATKLAVPSVGGTISIFTKAVDKEKGGSISQMVGNDGYSKTVASYNSGKSESGWATSVLLSKWSGNGYINNTSGEGFNYFTAIGYAPEGSKHELNFSFLGAGQWHHQRDVWVSIRDYQNFGDEGIDTRWNSNGGSLNGEEFSMRRNFYNKPLATFNWDWEINSKLKLATSLYGSAGRGGGTGPR
;
A
#
# COMPACT_ATOMS: atom_id res chain seq x y z
N VAL A 1 -6.26 -19.59 3.52
CA VAL A 1 -4.78 -19.52 3.65
C VAL A 1 -4.27 -19.05 2.30
N VAL A 2 -3.66 -17.88 2.27
CA VAL A 2 -3.03 -17.35 1.04
C VAL A 2 -1.74 -18.13 0.85
N THR A 3 -1.72 -19.06 -0.07
CA THR A 3 -0.53 -19.86 -0.41
C THR A 3 0.13 -19.25 -1.63
N SER A 4 1.21 -18.51 -1.42
CA SER A 4 2.12 -18.17 -2.51
C SER A 4 3.45 -18.86 -2.26
N GLY A 5 3.90 -19.66 -3.19
CA GLY A 5 5.12 -20.49 -3.03
C GLY A 5 6.37 -19.65 -2.73
N VAL A 6 6.42 -18.41 -3.17
CA VAL A 6 7.56 -17.51 -2.95
C VAL A 6 7.57 -16.96 -1.52
N ILE A 7 6.40 -16.82 -0.84
CA ILE A 7 6.33 -15.98 0.35
C ILE A 7 5.36 -16.52 1.41
N ASP A 8 4.99 -17.77 1.36
CA ASP A 8 4.31 -18.35 2.51
C ASP A 8 5.27 -18.46 3.69
N ILE A 9 5.35 -17.36 4.43
CA ILE A 9 6.20 -17.24 5.61
C ILE A 9 5.65 -18.11 6.74
N ALA A 10 4.37 -18.47 6.72
CA ALA A 10 3.67 -19.07 7.84
C ALA A 10 3.42 -20.57 7.69
N VAL A 11 3.36 -21.12 6.48
CA VAL A 11 3.05 -22.53 6.26
C VAL A 11 4.32 -23.40 6.27
N GLY A 12 4.34 -24.40 7.12
CA GLY A 12 5.40 -25.39 7.20
C GLY A 12 6.62 -25.00 8.02
N ARG A 13 6.60 -23.90 8.78
CA ARG A 13 7.73 -23.49 9.61
C ARG A 13 7.81 -24.29 10.91
N LYS A 14 8.97 -24.87 11.13
CA LYS A 14 9.37 -25.46 12.42
C LYS A 14 9.91 -24.43 13.41
N THR A 15 10.17 -23.19 12.96
CA THR A 15 10.76 -22.12 13.80
C THR A 15 9.65 -21.22 14.33
N PRO A 16 9.61 -20.93 15.65
CA PRO A 16 8.59 -20.08 16.26
C PRO A 16 8.84 -18.59 15.89
N ILE A 17 8.24 -18.14 14.79
CA ILE A 17 8.30 -16.75 14.36
C ILE A 17 6.91 -16.14 14.52
N ALA A 18 6.86 -14.94 15.10
CA ALA A 18 5.62 -14.21 15.29
C ALA A 18 5.13 -13.66 13.94
N VAL A 19 4.10 -14.29 13.38
CA VAL A 19 3.44 -13.88 12.14
C VAL A 19 1.99 -13.51 12.44
N SER A 20 1.50 -12.44 11.81
CA SER A 20 0.10 -12.06 11.81
C SER A 20 -0.38 -11.92 10.38
N SER A 21 -1.60 -12.36 10.10
CA SER A 21 -2.22 -12.24 8.78
C SER A 21 -3.47 -11.37 8.86
N ILE A 22 -3.69 -10.56 7.82
CA ILE A 22 -4.90 -9.76 7.62
C ILE A 22 -5.54 -10.27 6.34
N SER A 23 -6.80 -10.68 6.43
CA SER A 23 -7.54 -11.20 5.27
C SER A 23 -8.03 -10.09 4.35
N SER A 24 -8.35 -10.43 3.10
CA SER A 24 -9.01 -9.52 2.15
C SER A 24 -10.28 -8.88 2.73
N LYS A 25 -11.11 -9.69 3.40
CA LYS A 25 -12.33 -9.22 4.06
C LYS A 25 -12.04 -8.17 5.14
N ASP A 26 -11.02 -8.38 5.96
CA ASP A 26 -10.61 -7.41 6.97
C ASP A 26 -10.07 -6.11 6.36
N ILE A 27 -9.32 -6.22 5.24
CA ILE A 27 -8.80 -5.06 4.52
C ILE A 27 -9.97 -4.22 3.99
N GLN A 28 -10.94 -4.85 3.35
CA GLN A 28 -12.12 -4.17 2.79
C GLN A 28 -13.00 -3.53 3.88
N LEU A 29 -13.26 -4.23 4.97
CA LEU A 29 -14.09 -3.72 6.07
C LEU A 29 -13.45 -2.52 6.80
N LYS A 30 -12.13 -2.47 6.87
CA LYS A 30 -11.39 -1.46 7.63
C LYS A 30 -10.74 -0.39 6.76
N GLY A 31 -10.60 -0.67 5.45
CA GLY A 31 -9.95 0.23 4.52
C GLY A 31 -10.61 1.62 4.52
N GLY A 32 -11.91 1.68 4.25
CA GLY A 32 -12.66 2.94 4.26
C GLY A 32 -11.89 4.10 3.62
N ASN A 33 -11.73 5.18 4.36
CA ASN A 33 -10.89 6.34 4.04
C ASN A 33 -9.50 6.29 4.70
N GLN A 34 -9.12 5.16 5.30
CA GLN A 34 -7.82 4.99 5.93
C GLN A 34 -6.73 4.79 4.86
N GLU A 35 -5.55 5.28 5.18
CA GLU A 35 -4.34 4.94 4.44
C GLU A 35 -3.99 3.46 4.65
N PHE A 36 -3.41 2.82 3.65
CA PHE A 36 -3.10 1.38 3.70
C PHE A 36 -2.30 0.95 4.95
N PRO A 37 -1.28 1.71 5.43
CA PRO A 37 -0.57 1.37 6.65
C PRO A 37 -1.44 1.33 7.90
N GLU A 38 -2.46 2.17 8.00
CA GLU A 38 -3.31 2.27 9.20
C GLU A 38 -4.13 1.00 9.44
N ILE A 39 -4.44 0.24 8.38
CA ILE A 39 -5.14 -1.05 8.47
C ILE A 39 -4.35 -2.04 9.34
N MET A 40 -3.03 -1.89 9.37
CA MET A 40 -2.13 -2.77 10.11
C MET A 40 -1.98 -2.41 11.60
N ASN A 41 -2.51 -1.26 12.07
CA ASN A 41 -2.42 -0.82 13.47
C ASN A 41 -3.03 -1.81 14.49
N LYS A 42 -3.91 -2.71 14.05
CA LYS A 42 -4.47 -3.76 14.90
C LYS A 42 -3.50 -4.92 15.17
N VAL A 43 -2.38 -4.96 14.46
CA VAL A 43 -1.37 -6.00 14.63
C VAL A 43 -0.42 -5.60 15.76
N PRO A 44 -0.20 -6.44 16.78
CA PRO A 44 0.71 -6.13 17.86
C PRO A 44 2.11 -5.75 17.37
N GLY A 45 2.64 -4.63 17.87
CA GLY A 45 3.95 -4.12 17.50
C GLY A 45 4.00 -3.34 16.19
N VAL A 46 2.86 -3.11 15.53
CA VAL A 46 2.74 -2.19 14.40
C VAL A 46 2.21 -0.85 14.89
N TYR A 47 2.81 0.22 14.42
CA TYR A 47 2.33 1.59 14.61
C TYR A 47 2.40 2.35 13.29
N ALA A 48 1.27 2.79 12.80
CA ALA A 48 1.16 3.56 11.56
C ALA A 48 0.38 4.85 11.80
N THR A 49 0.83 5.91 11.15
CA THR A 49 0.21 7.25 11.24
C THR A 49 0.13 7.90 9.87
N LYS A 50 -0.83 8.81 9.71
CA LYS A 50 -0.96 9.68 8.51
C LYS A 50 0.03 10.82 8.51
N GLN A 51 1.10 10.85 9.16
CA GLN A 51 2.03 11.99 9.21
C GLN A 51 1.57 13.25 8.46
N GLY A 52 1.68 14.41 8.95
CA GLY A 52 1.24 15.59 8.25
C GLY A 52 -0.29 15.78 8.09
N GLY A 53 -1.09 14.73 8.30
CA GLY A 53 -2.56 14.80 8.26
C GLY A 53 -3.18 14.87 6.86
N GLY A 54 -2.36 14.79 5.80
CA GLY A 54 -2.80 14.74 4.41
C GLY A 54 -2.88 13.33 3.85
N TYR A 55 -2.81 13.20 2.53
CA TYR A 55 -2.88 11.96 1.79
C TYR A 55 -1.51 11.46 1.37
N GLY A 56 -1.26 10.15 1.48
CA GLY A 56 -0.06 9.49 0.95
C GLY A 56 1.23 9.63 1.76
N ASP A 57 1.21 10.39 2.85
CA ASP A 57 2.40 10.64 3.68
C ASP A 57 2.52 9.70 4.89
N SER A 58 1.74 8.64 4.91
CA SER A 58 1.75 7.68 6.02
C SER A 58 3.12 7.09 6.28
N ARG A 59 3.36 6.76 7.55
CA ARG A 59 4.54 6.02 7.99
C ARG A 59 4.14 4.85 8.85
N ILE A 60 4.97 3.84 8.84
CA ILE A 60 4.80 2.63 9.63
C ILE A 60 6.09 2.31 10.37
N SER A 61 5.96 1.87 11.60
CA SER A 61 7.03 1.23 12.35
C SER A 61 6.59 -0.14 12.81
N LEU A 62 7.55 -1.07 12.86
CA LEU A 62 7.33 -2.43 13.29
C LEU A 62 8.28 -2.74 14.46
N ARG A 63 7.70 -2.99 15.65
CA ARG A 63 8.45 -3.19 16.90
C ARG A 63 9.39 -2.03 17.24
N GLY A 64 9.00 -0.79 16.91
CA GLY A 64 9.81 0.40 17.11
C GLY A 64 10.86 0.66 16.02
N PHE A 65 11.05 -0.27 15.08
CA PHE A 65 11.92 -0.05 13.93
C PHE A 65 11.19 0.75 12.85
N ASP A 66 11.86 1.75 12.31
CA ASP A 66 11.37 2.54 11.19
C ASP A 66 11.22 1.67 9.92
N GLN A 67 10.42 2.14 8.98
CA GLN A 67 10.17 1.42 7.71
C GLN A 67 11.43 1.17 6.87
N THR A 68 12.50 1.93 7.06
CA THR A 68 13.81 1.68 6.41
C THR A 68 14.48 0.39 6.88
N ASN A 69 14.10 -0.10 8.07
CA ASN A 69 14.56 -1.35 8.67
C ASN A 69 13.51 -2.47 8.56
N THR A 70 12.45 -2.24 7.78
CA THR A 70 11.36 -3.21 7.56
C THR A 70 11.26 -3.50 6.08
N SER A 71 11.37 -4.77 5.69
CA SER A 71 11.16 -5.17 4.30
C SER A 71 9.67 -5.13 3.96
N ILE A 72 9.30 -4.42 2.90
CA ILE A 72 7.93 -4.35 2.41
C ILE A 72 7.89 -4.94 1.00
N LEU A 73 7.07 -5.97 0.83
CA LEU A 73 7.01 -6.76 -0.40
C LEU A 73 5.59 -6.70 -1.00
N ILE A 74 5.50 -6.49 -2.30
CA ILE A 74 4.26 -6.68 -3.08
C ILE A 74 4.48 -7.87 -4.01
N ASN A 75 3.69 -8.93 -3.85
CA ASN A 75 3.83 -10.19 -4.57
C ASN A 75 5.27 -10.73 -4.59
N GLY A 76 6.01 -10.52 -3.48
CA GLY A 76 7.39 -10.96 -3.35
C GLY A 76 8.45 -9.96 -3.81
N GLN A 77 8.05 -8.89 -4.44
CA GLN A 77 8.96 -7.86 -4.90
C GLN A 77 9.17 -6.81 -3.79
N PRO A 78 10.42 -6.53 -3.37
CA PRO A 78 10.71 -5.40 -2.49
C PRO A 78 10.35 -4.08 -3.15
N VAL A 79 9.62 -3.24 -2.42
CA VAL A 79 9.17 -1.93 -2.90
C VAL A 79 9.74 -0.77 -2.09
N ASN A 80 10.60 -1.05 -1.13
CA ASN A 80 11.39 -0.03 -0.47
C ASN A 80 12.26 0.70 -1.50
N ASP A 81 12.36 2.01 -1.34
CA ASP A 81 13.17 2.86 -2.21
C ASP A 81 14.67 2.49 -2.14
N MET A 82 15.31 2.43 -3.29
CA MET A 82 16.71 1.99 -3.41
C MET A 82 17.71 3.02 -2.89
N GLU A 83 17.32 4.29 -2.83
CA GLU A 83 18.20 5.38 -2.40
C GLU A 83 18.24 5.51 -0.88
N ASN A 84 17.07 5.46 -0.23
CA ASN A 84 16.94 5.76 1.21
C ASN A 84 16.24 4.67 2.03
N GLY A 85 15.84 3.57 1.41
CA GLY A 85 15.17 2.44 2.07
C GLY A 85 13.73 2.70 2.52
N ARG A 86 13.18 3.89 2.29
CA ARG A 86 11.82 4.26 2.70
C ARG A 86 10.78 3.73 1.72
N LEU A 87 9.55 3.65 2.16
CA LEU A 87 8.40 3.46 1.29
C LEU A 87 7.56 4.74 1.26
N TYR A 88 7.26 5.22 0.06
CA TYR A 88 6.36 6.34 -0.16
C TYR A 88 4.97 5.79 -0.48
N TRP A 89 4.09 5.78 0.52
CA TRP A 89 2.78 5.16 0.43
C TRP A 89 1.85 5.82 -0.60
N SER A 90 2.11 7.07 -0.95
CA SER A 90 1.44 7.75 -2.05
C SER A 90 1.52 7.02 -3.40
N ASN A 91 2.60 6.26 -3.63
CA ASN A 91 2.76 5.44 -4.84
C ASN A 91 1.88 4.17 -4.83
N TRP A 92 1.28 3.82 -3.67
CA TRP A 92 0.63 2.54 -3.42
C TRP A 92 -0.77 2.68 -2.84
N GLN A 93 -1.42 3.82 -3.02
CA GLN A 93 -2.74 4.11 -2.43
C GLN A 93 -3.83 3.13 -2.86
N GLY A 94 -3.72 2.52 -4.04
CA GLY A 94 -4.63 1.49 -4.52
C GLY A 94 -4.53 0.14 -3.80
N LEU A 95 -3.54 -0.09 -2.95
CA LEU A 95 -3.35 -1.39 -2.28
C LEU A 95 -4.53 -1.77 -1.38
N THR A 96 -5.19 -0.81 -0.74
CA THR A 96 -6.40 -1.04 0.07
C THR A 96 -7.50 -1.75 -0.72
N ASP A 97 -7.60 -1.45 -2.00
CA ASP A 97 -8.68 -1.94 -2.87
C ASP A 97 -8.32 -3.29 -3.53
N VAL A 98 -7.03 -3.56 -3.74
CA VAL A 98 -6.57 -4.70 -4.54
C VAL A 98 -5.96 -5.84 -3.73
N ALA A 99 -5.50 -5.58 -2.50
CA ALA A 99 -4.82 -6.59 -1.69
C ALA A 99 -5.76 -7.76 -1.35
N SER A 100 -5.31 -8.97 -1.66
CA SER A 100 -5.96 -10.23 -1.27
C SER A 100 -5.55 -10.71 0.12
N GLY A 101 -4.49 -10.15 0.69
CA GLY A 101 -4.02 -10.44 2.04
C GLY A 101 -2.73 -9.70 2.38
N ILE A 102 -2.47 -9.59 3.68
CA ILE A 102 -1.23 -9.04 4.23
C ILE A 102 -0.69 -10.03 5.25
N GLN A 103 0.59 -10.33 5.19
CA GLN A 103 1.30 -11.07 6.23
C GLN A 103 2.39 -10.19 6.84
N ILE A 104 2.42 -10.12 8.16
CA ILE A 104 3.38 -9.32 8.92
C ILE A 104 4.19 -10.26 9.79
N GLN A 105 5.45 -10.45 9.43
CA GLN A 105 6.42 -11.16 10.23
C GLN A 105 7.20 -10.17 11.08
N ARG A 106 7.23 -10.39 12.38
CA ARG A 106 7.85 -9.50 13.35
C ARG A 106 9.23 -10.00 13.77
N GLY A 107 10.23 -9.11 13.67
CA GLY A 107 11.61 -9.40 14.02
C GLY A 107 12.37 -10.14 12.93
N LEU A 108 13.62 -10.48 13.24
CA LEU A 108 14.49 -11.22 12.34
C LEU A 108 13.85 -12.54 11.94
N GLY A 109 13.52 -12.66 10.70
CA GLY A 109 12.99 -13.87 10.10
C GLY A 109 13.89 -14.35 8.98
N ALA A 110 13.74 -15.62 8.61
CA ALA A 110 14.36 -16.13 7.41
C ALA A 110 13.68 -15.47 6.19
N THR A 111 14.03 -14.22 5.88
CA THR A 111 13.70 -13.68 4.57
C THR A 111 14.55 -14.39 3.54
N LYS A 112 13.93 -14.85 2.46
CA LYS A 112 14.66 -15.44 1.33
C LYS A 112 15.38 -14.37 0.49
N LEU A 113 15.18 -13.11 0.81
CA LEU A 113 15.69 -11.96 0.08
C LEU A 113 16.72 -11.20 0.92
N ALA A 114 17.80 -10.75 0.29
CA ALA A 114 18.83 -9.93 0.91
C ALA A 114 18.37 -8.45 0.99
N VAL A 115 17.36 -8.18 1.79
CA VAL A 115 16.84 -6.83 2.04
C VAL A 115 16.85 -6.53 3.54
N PRO A 116 17.06 -5.27 3.95
CA PRO A 116 17.01 -4.88 5.36
C PRO A 116 15.66 -5.26 5.98
N SER A 117 15.67 -6.06 7.05
CA SER A 117 14.44 -6.57 7.67
C SER A 117 14.59 -6.84 9.17
N VAL A 118 15.41 -6.04 9.86
CA VAL A 118 15.65 -6.18 11.32
C VAL A 118 14.33 -6.01 12.09
N GLY A 119 13.49 -5.07 11.70
CA GLY A 119 12.16 -4.86 12.27
C GLY A 119 11.19 -5.99 11.93
N GLY A 120 11.31 -6.55 10.75
CA GLY A 120 10.45 -7.59 10.21
C GLY A 120 10.16 -7.45 8.73
N THR A 121 9.17 -8.21 8.26
CA THR A 121 8.73 -8.22 6.86
C THR A 121 7.23 -8.06 6.77
N ILE A 122 6.78 -7.18 5.88
CA ILE A 122 5.39 -6.99 5.50
C ILE A 122 5.22 -7.48 4.07
N SER A 123 4.45 -8.53 3.86
CA SER A 123 4.16 -9.10 2.54
C SER A 123 2.71 -8.83 2.17
N ILE A 124 2.50 -8.22 1.01
CA ILE A 124 1.20 -7.82 0.47
C ILE A 124 0.96 -8.66 -0.78
N PHE A 125 -0.22 -9.28 -0.87
CA PHE A 125 -0.60 -10.16 -1.98
C PHE A 125 -1.74 -9.54 -2.78
N THR A 126 -1.72 -9.73 -4.11
CA THR A 126 -2.75 -9.21 -5.02
C THR A 126 -3.16 -10.26 -6.07
N LYS A 127 -3.13 -11.56 -5.70
CA LYS A 127 -3.39 -12.66 -6.63
C LYS A 127 -4.85 -12.73 -7.09
N ALA A 128 -5.06 -12.90 -8.40
CA ALA A 128 -6.39 -13.07 -8.98
C ALA A 128 -7.03 -14.41 -8.62
N VAL A 129 -6.23 -15.49 -8.51
CA VAL A 129 -6.73 -16.85 -8.23
C VAL A 129 -7.29 -17.03 -6.82
N ASP A 130 -6.95 -16.11 -5.90
CA ASP A 130 -7.42 -16.14 -4.52
C ASP A 130 -8.76 -15.38 -4.33
N LYS A 131 -9.29 -14.78 -5.40
CA LYS A 131 -10.51 -13.97 -5.34
C LYS A 131 -11.72 -14.75 -5.83
N GLU A 132 -12.83 -14.59 -5.13
CA GLU A 132 -14.12 -15.14 -5.55
C GLU A 132 -14.65 -14.38 -6.76
N LYS A 133 -15.49 -15.04 -7.59
CA LYS A 133 -16.16 -14.42 -8.72
C LYS A 133 -17.15 -13.37 -8.22
N GLY A 134 -17.06 -12.17 -8.79
CA GLY A 134 -17.97 -11.09 -8.48
C GLY A 134 -17.44 -9.74 -8.95
N GLY A 135 -18.31 -8.75 -8.92
CA GLY A 135 -17.96 -7.37 -9.19
C GLY A 135 -18.63 -6.45 -8.18
N SER A 136 -18.04 -5.28 -7.99
CA SER A 136 -18.61 -4.26 -7.12
C SER A 136 -18.36 -2.87 -7.67
N ILE A 137 -19.30 -1.98 -7.39
CA ILE A 137 -19.11 -0.53 -7.50
C ILE A 137 -19.42 0.03 -6.13
N SER A 138 -18.49 0.79 -5.58
CA SER A 138 -18.66 1.43 -4.27
C SER A 138 -18.35 2.92 -4.36
N GLN A 139 -19.09 3.68 -3.57
CA GLN A 139 -18.87 5.11 -3.36
C GLN A 139 -18.65 5.34 -1.86
N MET A 140 -17.58 6.02 -1.51
CA MET A 140 -17.29 6.46 -0.15
C MET A 140 -17.27 7.98 -0.11
N VAL A 141 -17.80 8.52 0.97
CA VAL A 141 -17.72 9.95 1.30
C VAL A 141 -17.25 10.08 2.73
N GLY A 142 -16.56 11.14 3.04
CA GLY A 142 -16.00 11.37 4.36
C GLY A 142 -15.84 12.86 4.66
N ASN A 143 -15.27 13.14 5.83
CA ASN A 143 -14.99 14.50 6.24
C ASN A 143 -14.02 15.19 5.26
N ASP A 144 -14.00 16.51 5.30
CA ASP A 144 -13.11 17.36 4.52
C ASP A 144 -13.22 17.10 3.00
N GLY A 145 -14.44 16.89 2.52
CA GLY A 145 -14.74 16.67 1.10
C GLY A 145 -14.20 15.37 0.52
N TYR A 146 -13.81 14.40 1.36
CA TYR A 146 -13.32 13.13 0.86
C TYR A 146 -14.38 12.38 0.07
N SER A 147 -14.01 11.95 -1.12
CA SER A 147 -14.84 11.14 -2.01
C SER A 147 -13.97 10.11 -2.70
N LYS A 148 -14.43 8.85 -2.75
CA LYS A 148 -13.75 7.76 -3.46
C LYS A 148 -14.76 6.87 -4.14
N THR A 149 -14.57 6.65 -5.44
CA THR A 149 -15.34 5.69 -6.24
C THR A 149 -14.42 4.53 -6.62
N VAL A 150 -14.88 3.30 -6.44
CA VAL A 150 -14.15 2.08 -6.81
C VAL A 150 -15.06 1.21 -7.65
N ALA A 151 -14.55 0.73 -8.78
CA ALA A 151 -15.19 -0.30 -9.60
C ALA A 151 -14.24 -1.48 -9.74
N SER A 152 -14.70 -2.69 -9.44
CA SER A 152 -13.89 -3.90 -9.53
C SER A 152 -14.66 -5.08 -10.10
N TYR A 153 -13.93 -5.99 -10.74
CA TYR A 153 -14.45 -7.26 -11.20
C TYR A 153 -13.41 -8.36 -11.06
N ASN A 154 -13.84 -9.53 -10.57
CA ASN A 154 -13.05 -10.73 -10.44
C ASN A 154 -13.78 -11.87 -11.15
N SER A 155 -13.10 -12.58 -12.05
CA SER A 155 -13.73 -13.73 -12.75
C SER A 155 -13.94 -14.92 -11.83
N GLY A 156 -13.23 -14.98 -10.69
CA GLY A 156 -13.01 -16.21 -9.95
C GLY A 156 -12.11 -17.16 -10.75
N LYS A 157 -11.68 -18.24 -10.12
CA LYS A 157 -10.89 -19.29 -10.78
C LYS A 157 -11.82 -20.20 -11.60
N SER A 158 -11.55 -20.33 -12.91
CA SER A 158 -12.27 -21.23 -13.81
C SER A 158 -11.86 -22.71 -13.58
N GLU A 159 -12.61 -23.65 -14.12
CA GLU A 159 -12.26 -25.08 -14.14
C GLU A 159 -10.89 -25.34 -14.79
N SER A 160 -10.53 -24.56 -15.81
CA SER A 160 -9.21 -24.62 -16.47
C SER A 160 -8.10 -23.93 -15.67
N GLY A 161 -8.39 -23.38 -14.49
CA GLY A 161 -7.43 -22.79 -13.57
C GLY A 161 -7.13 -21.29 -13.80
N TRP A 162 -7.77 -20.65 -14.78
CA TRP A 162 -7.57 -19.22 -15.04
C TRP A 162 -8.42 -18.33 -14.14
N ALA A 163 -7.84 -17.19 -13.73
CA ALA A 163 -8.55 -16.14 -13.03
C ALA A 163 -8.07 -14.77 -13.52
N THR A 164 -8.98 -13.81 -13.55
CA THR A 164 -8.69 -12.41 -13.89
C THR A 164 -9.30 -11.48 -12.86
N SER A 165 -8.59 -10.42 -12.50
CA SER A 165 -9.06 -9.38 -11.62
C SER A 165 -8.74 -8.01 -12.23
N VAL A 166 -9.71 -7.11 -12.21
CA VAL A 166 -9.54 -5.72 -12.66
C VAL A 166 -10.13 -4.77 -11.63
N LEU A 167 -9.51 -3.61 -11.46
CA LEU A 167 -10.01 -2.55 -10.59
C LEU A 167 -9.59 -1.18 -11.14
N LEU A 168 -10.53 -0.25 -11.04
CA LEU A 168 -10.30 1.17 -11.25
C LEU A 168 -10.88 1.93 -10.06
N SER A 169 -10.18 2.93 -9.57
CA SER A 169 -10.71 3.83 -8.56
C SER A 169 -10.23 5.26 -8.74
N LYS A 170 -11.07 6.20 -8.31
CA LYS A 170 -10.73 7.62 -8.22
C LYS A 170 -11.06 8.12 -6.81
N TRP A 171 -10.19 8.92 -6.24
CA TRP A 171 -10.40 9.58 -4.97
C TRP A 171 -10.01 11.05 -5.05
N SER A 172 -10.61 11.87 -4.20
CA SER A 172 -10.24 13.26 -3.96
C SER A 172 -10.65 13.68 -2.55
N GLY A 173 -10.08 14.76 -2.05
CA GLY A 173 -10.44 15.34 -0.76
C GLY A 173 -9.58 16.56 -0.43
N ASN A 174 -10.06 17.36 0.54
CA ASN A 174 -9.35 18.59 0.95
C ASN A 174 -8.31 18.33 2.05
N GLY A 175 -8.38 17.13 2.71
CA GLY A 175 -7.53 16.80 3.84
C GLY A 175 -7.99 17.44 5.14
N TYR A 176 -7.64 16.81 6.28
CA TYR A 176 -7.95 17.34 7.61
C TYR A 176 -7.19 18.64 7.91
N ILE A 177 -5.95 18.74 7.46
CA ILE A 177 -5.10 19.90 7.62
C ILE A 177 -5.40 20.89 6.50
N ASN A 178 -5.40 22.19 6.81
CA ASN A 178 -5.62 23.24 5.82
C ASN A 178 -4.59 23.15 4.69
N ASN A 179 -5.03 23.34 3.45
CA ASN A 179 -4.19 23.27 2.25
C ASN A 179 -3.44 21.93 2.09
N THR A 180 -4.12 20.80 2.36
CA THR A 180 -3.60 19.45 2.10
C THR A 180 -4.53 18.68 1.16
N SER A 181 -5.15 19.37 0.22
CA SER A 181 -5.98 18.74 -0.81
C SER A 181 -5.19 17.76 -1.67
N GLY A 182 -5.89 16.79 -2.23
CA GLY A 182 -5.29 15.81 -3.12
C GLY A 182 -6.33 15.05 -3.92
N GLU A 183 -5.85 14.43 -4.98
CA GLU A 183 -6.62 13.48 -5.78
C GLU A 183 -5.74 12.40 -6.38
N GLY A 184 -6.34 11.28 -6.71
CA GLY A 184 -5.63 10.19 -7.36
C GLY A 184 -6.55 9.23 -8.09
N PHE A 185 -5.90 8.46 -8.95
CA PHE A 185 -6.52 7.44 -9.76
C PHE A 185 -5.72 6.14 -9.64
N ASN A 186 -6.38 5.05 -9.22
CA ASN A 186 -5.74 3.76 -9.10
C ASN A 186 -6.26 2.81 -10.17
N TYR A 187 -5.36 2.01 -10.70
CA TYR A 187 -5.66 0.97 -11.67
C TYR A 187 -4.94 -0.32 -11.31
N PHE A 188 -5.62 -1.42 -11.55
CA PHE A 188 -5.09 -2.76 -11.28
C PHE A 188 -5.65 -3.76 -12.27
N THR A 189 -4.78 -4.65 -12.74
CA THR A 189 -5.18 -5.88 -13.42
C THR A 189 -4.29 -7.03 -12.94
N ALA A 190 -4.88 -8.20 -12.79
CA ALA A 190 -4.12 -9.42 -12.52
C ALA A 190 -4.71 -10.58 -13.32
N ILE A 191 -3.83 -11.46 -13.80
CA ILE A 191 -4.17 -12.70 -14.47
C ILE A 191 -3.42 -13.82 -13.76
N GLY A 192 -4.14 -14.81 -13.28
CA GLY A 192 -3.58 -15.97 -12.61
C GLY A 192 -3.91 -17.26 -13.35
N TYR A 193 -3.03 -18.24 -13.23
CA TYR A 193 -3.20 -19.58 -13.76
C TYR A 193 -2.75 -20.59 -12.72
N ALA A 194 -3.69 -21.36 -12.15
CA ALA A 194 -3.46 -22.36 -11.11
C ALA A 194 -4.45 -23.52 -11.26
N PRO A 195 -4.31 -24.37 -12.30
CA PRO A 195 -5.21 -25.52 -12.50
C PRO A 195 -5.02 -26.55 -11.40
N GLU A 196 -6.10 -27.23 -11.07
CA GLU A 196 -6.10 -28.28 -10.07
C GLU A 196 -5.14 -29.42 -10.46
N GLY A 197 -4.35 -29.87 -9.50
CA GLY A 197 -3.33 -30.92 -9.73
C GLY A 197 -2.10 -30.45 -10.54
N SER A 198 -2.05 -29.22 -10.99
CA SER A 198 -0.87 -28.66 -11.68
C SER A 198 0.28 -28.47 -10.69
N LYS A 199 1.50 -28.70 -11.19
CA LYS A 199 2.74 -28.33 -10.48
C LYS A 199 3.16 -26.88 -10.73
N HIS A 200 2.42 -26.14 -11.53
CA HIS A 200 2.72 -24.77 -11.91
C HIS A 200 1.61 -23.84 -11.48
N GLU A 201 1.98 -22.73 -10.87
CA GLU A 201 1.11 -21.60 -10.62
C GLU A 201 1.77 -20.35 -11.22
N LEU A 202 1.02 -19.60 -11.98
CA LEU A 202 1.46 -18.35 -12.61
C LEU A 202 0.57 -17.21 -12.14
N ASN A 203 1.17 -16.06 -11.86
CA ASN A 203 0.43 -14.85 -11.54
C ASN A 203 1.13 -13.64 -12.16
N PHE A 204 0.42 -12.95 -13.03
CA PHE A 204 0.80 -11.63 -13.51
C PHE A 204 -0.05 -10.58 -12.82
N SER A 205 0.56 -9.47 -12.39
CA SER A 205 -0.19 -8.31 -11.93
C SER A 205 0.44 -7.02 -12.43
N PHE A 206 -0.43 -6.04 -12.71
CA PHE A 206 -0.06 -4.69 -13.05
C PHE A 206 -0.89 -3.73 -12.20
N LEU A 207 -0.23 -2.88 -11.45
CA LEU A 207 -0.88 -1.92 -10.56
C LEU A 207 -0.19 -0.57 -10.64
N GLY A 208 -0.95 0.49 -10.42
CA GLY A 208 -0.42 1.84 -10.30
C GLY A 208 -1.41 2.77 -9.60
N ALA A 209 -0.86 3.85 -9.06
CA ALA A 209 -1.57 4.89 -8.34
C ALA A 209 -1.02 6.26 -8.78
N GLY A 210 -1.63 6.83 -9.82
CA GLY A 210 -1.35 8.21 -10.23
C GLY A 210 -2.03 9.16 -9.24
N GLN A 211 -1.27 10.08 -8.64
CA GLN A 211 -1.80 10.99 -7.63
C GLN A 211 -1.05 12.31 -7.59
N TRP A 212 -1.69 13.31 -7.03
CA TRP A 212 -1.04 14.47 -6.45
C TRP A 212 -1.70 14.81 -5.11
N HIS A 213 -0.92 15.40 -4.21
CA HIS A 213 -1.42 15.95 -2.96
C HIS A 213 -0.51 17.07 -2.46
N HIS A 214 -1.10 17.99 -1.71
CA HIS A 214 -0.38 18.96 -0.94
C HIS A 214 0.05 18.40 0.41
N GLN A 215 1.16 18.89 0.94
CA GLN A 215 1.79 18.31 2.13
C GLN A 215 1.93 19.33 3.25
N ARG A 216 1.92 18.82 4.48
CA ARG A 216 2.44 19.49 5.67
C ARG A 216 3.61 18.66 6.21
N ASP A 217 4.80 18.91 5.74
CA ASP A 217 6.00 18.12 6.04
C ASP A 217 7.09 18.89 6.80
N VAL A 218 6.80 20.12 7.21
CA VAL A 218 7.72 20.96 7.98
C VAL A 218 7.49 20.79 9.47
N TRP A 219 8.57 20.62 10.22
CA TRP A 219 8.55 20.66 11.66
C TRP A 219 8.33 22.08 12.13
N VAL A 220 7.25 22.33 12.86
CA VAL A 220 6.92 23.64 13.44
C VAL A 220 6.78 23.50 14.95
N SER A 221 7.07 24.59 15.67
CA SER A 221 6.94 24.60 17.12
C SER A 221 5.47 24.70 17.56
N ILE A 222 5.18 24.29 18.80
CA ILE A 222 3.84 24.49 19.40
C ILE A 222 3.50 25.99 19.42
N ARG A 223 4.52 26.85 19.61
CA ARG A 223 4.37 28.30 19.61
C ARG A 223 3.88 28.85 18.27
N ASP A 224 4.30 28.22 17.15
CA ASP A 224 3.83 28.64 15.82
C ASP A 224 2.33 28.36 15.67
N TYR A 225 1.84 27.21 16.13
CA TYR A 225 0.40 26.91 16.16
C TYR A 225 -0.41 27.89 17.03
N GLN A 226 0.20 28.42 18.09
CA GLN A 226 -0.42 29.44 18.96
C GLN A 226 -0.44 30.83 18.32
N ASN A 227 0.60 31.15 17.53
CA ASN A 227 0.78 32.49 16.97
C ASN A 227 0.09 32.70 15.64
N PHE A 228 -0.06 31.65 14.85
CA PHE A 228 -0.60 31.71 13.48
C PHE A 228 -2.00 31.14 13.32
N GLY A 229 -2.62 30.69 14.40
CA GLY A 229 -4.04 30.34 14.41
C GLY A 229 -4.90 31.61 14.54
N ASP A 230 -5.99 31.67 13.79
CA ASP A 230 -6.86 32.86 13.74
C ASP A 230 -7.58 33.13 15.08
N GLU A 231 -7.88 32.11 15.88
CA GLU A 231 -8.61 32.20 17.16
C GLU A 231 -7.95 31.36 18.27
N GLY A 232 -6.63 31.38 18.38
CA GLY A 232 -5.86 30.57 19.34
C GLY A 232 -5.08 29.45 18.70
N ILE A 233 -5.06 28.24 19.29
CA ILE A 233 -4.32 27.11 18.74
C ILE A 233 -5.09 26.50 17.56
N ASP A 234 -4.61 26.71 16.34
CA ASP A 234 -5.13 26.07 15.13
C ASP A 234 -4.34 24.80 14.82
N THR A 235 -4.85 23.64 15.23
CA THR A 235 -4.24 22.33 14.94
C THR A 235 -4.29 21.96 13.46
N ARG A 236 -5.12 22.64 12.67
CA ARG A 236 -5.24 22.45 11.22
C ARG A 236 -4.31 23.36 10.40
N TRP A 237 -3.66 24.29 11.05
CA TRP A 237 -2.75 25.20 10.38
C TRP A 237 -1.62 24.50 9.65
N ASN A 238 -1.27 24.98 8.47
CA ASN A 238 -0.23 24.44 7.61
C ASN A 238 0.72 25.57 7.16
N SER A 239 1.97 25.51 7.62
CA SER A 239 3.00 26.50 7.25
C SER A 239 3.37 26.51 5.77
N ASN A 240 3.04 25.44 5.04
CA ASN A 240 3.28 25.33 3.60
C ASN A 240 2.11 25.87 2.77
N GLY A 241 0.96 26.07 3.39
CA GLY A 241 -0.28 26.39 2.73
C GLY A 241 -0.69 27.85 2.88
N GLY A 242 -1.56 28.29 2.01
CA GLY A 242 -2.14 29.62 2.01
C GLY A 242 -3.07 29.83 0.82
N SER A 243 -3.23 31.08 0.43
CA SER A 243 -4.00 31.48 -0.76
C SER A 243 -3.15 32.29 -1.72
N LEU A 244 -3.30 32.00 -2.99
CA LEU A 244 -2.68 32.80 -4.07
C LEU A 244 -3.77 33.21 -5.05
N ASN A 245 -3.98 34.52 -5.20
CA ASN A 245 -5.05 35.05 -6.06
C ASN A 245 -6.47 34.56 -5.69
N GLY A 246 -6.71 34.27 -4.40
CA GLY A 246 -8.01 33.78 -3.93
C GLY A 246 -8.23 32.27 -4.02
N GLU A 247 -7.28 31.54 -4.60
CA GLU A 247 -7.34 30.07 -4.69
C GLU A 247 -6.42 29.42 -3.67
N GLU A 248 -6.74 28.18 -3.29
CA GLU A 248 -5.87 27.36 -2.43
C GLU A 248 -4.49 27.20 -3.06
N PHE A 249 -3.47 27.44 -2.27
CA PHE A 249 -2.08 27.29 -2.70
C PHE A 249 -1.26 26.56 -1.65
N SER A 250 -0.38 25.68 -2.10
CA SER A 250 0.62 25.06 -1.25
C SER A 250 2.00 25.09 -1.91
N MET A 251 3.01 25.48 -1.16
CA MET A 251 4.41 25.41 -1.59
C MET A 251 4.90 23.98 -1.71
N ARG A 252 4.26 23.04 -1.01
CA ARG A 252 4.65 21.62 -0.97
C ARG A 252 3.58 20.78 -1.63
N ARG A 253 3.82 20.43 -2.88
CA ARG A 253 2.99 19.50 -3.65
C ARG A 253 3.83 18.30 -4.05
N ASN A 254 3.31 17.11 -3.81
CA ASN A 254 3.85 15.85 -4.32
C ASN A 254 2.96 15.35 -5.46
N PHE A 255 3.54 14.83 -6.53
CA PHE A 255 2.81 14.14 -7.59
C PHE A 255 3.64 12.99 -8.14
N TYR A 256 3.04 11.81 -8.22
CA TYR A 256 3.72 10.60 -8.67
C TYR A 256 2.77 9.65 -9.38
N ASN A 257 3.32 8.93 -10.34
CA ASN A 257 2.75 7.71 -10.88
C ASN A 257 3.89 6.70 -11.08
N LYS A 258 3.85 5.59 -10.32
CA LYS A 258 4.89 4.56 -10.32
C LYS A 258 4.25 3.19 -10.52
N PRO A 259 3.82 2.84 -11.76
CA PRO A 259 3.27 1.52 -12.05
C PRO A 259 4.30 0.42 -11.78
N LEU A 260 3.80 -0.71 -11.30
CA LEU A 260 4.55 -1.93 -11.05
C LEU A 260 3.89 -3.09 -11.80
N ALA A 261 4.64 -3.75 -12.65
CA ALA A 261 4.30 -5.04 -13.23
C ALA A 261 5.07 -6.14 -12.50
N THR A 262 4.39 -7.20 -12.10
CA THR A 262 5.01 -8.39 -11.52
C THR A 262 4.55 -9.65 -12.23
N PHE A 263 5.45 -10.59 -12.42
CA PHE A 263 5.16 -11.92 -12.90
C PHE A 263 5.79 -12.93 -11.93
N ASN A 264 4.97 -13.78 -11.33
CA ASN A 264 5.39 -14.83 -10.44
C ASN A 264 5.11 -16.18 -11.07
N TRP A 265 6.09 -17.09 -11.01
CA TRP A 265 5.98 -18.47 -11.43
C TRP A 265 6.47 -19.37 -10.30
N ASP A 266 5.55 -20.12 -9.74
CA ASP A 266 5.82 -21.15 -8.74
C ASP A 266 5.76 -22.52 -9.40
N TRP A 267 6.84 -23.30 -9.31
CA TRP A 267 6.94 -24.63 -9.86
C TRP A 267 7.28 -25.66 -8.77
N GLU A 268 6.36 -26.56 -8.51
CA GLU A 268 6.58 -27.70 -7.62
C GLU A 268 7.20 -28.86 -8.40
N ILE A 269 8.54 -28.87 -8.51
CA ILE A 269 9.30 -29.87 -9.27
C ILE A 269 9.02 -31.27 -8.73
N ASN A 270 9.09 -31.41 -7.40
CA ASN A 270 8.72 -32.63 -6.66
C ASN A 270 8.40 -32.27 -5.20
N SER A 271 8.09 -33.29 -4.37
CA SER A 271 7.74 -33.08 -2.95
C SER A 271 8.83 -32.43 -2.09
N LYS A 272 10.06 -32.38 -2.55
CA LYS A 272 11.20 -31.81 -1.82
C LYS A 272 11.76 -30.52 -2.45
N LEU A 273 11.43 -30.24 -3.71
CA LEU A 273 12.02 -29.14 -4.46
C LEU A 273 10.92 -28.28 -5.10
N LYS A 274 10.95 -27.00 -4.76
CA LYS A 274 10.10 -25.96 -5.36
C LYS A 274 11.00 -24.87 -5.92
N LEU A 275 10.68 -24.40 -7.14
CA LEU A 275 11.27 -23.23 -7.74
C LEU A 275 10.25 -22.10 -7.72
N ALA A 276 10.67 -20.95 -7.22
CA ALA A 276 9.87 -19.75 -7.24
C ALA A 276 10.63 -18.65 -8.01
N THR A 277 10.00 -18.13 -9.05
CA THR A 277 10.56 -17.10 -9.91
C THR A 277 9.71 -15.85 -9.81
N SER A 278 10.34 -14.71 -9.62
CA SER A 278 9.67 -13.41 -9.65
C SER A 278 10.40 -12.49 -10.62
N LEU A 279 9.67 -12.01 -11.63
CA LEU A 279 10.11 -10.97 -12.55
C LEU A 279 9.28 -9.72 -12.29
N TYR A 280 9.90 -8.56 -12.38
CA TYR A 280 9.19 -7.30 -12.19
C TYR A 280 9.78 -6.18 -13.03
N GLY A 281 8.96 -5.18 -13.28
CA GLY A 281 9.35 -3.94 -13.91
C GLY A 281 8.54 -2.78 -13.35
N SER A 282 9.19 -1.64 -13.13
CA SER A 282 8.54 -0.43 -12.67
C SER A 282 9.15 0.78 -13.37
N ALA A 283 8.32 1.74 -13.76
CA ALA A 283 8.76 3.01 -14.31
C ALA A 283 8.02 4.13 -13.58
N GLY A 284 8.74 4.94 -12.81
CA GLY A 284 8.18 6.05 -12.04
C GLY A 284 8.32 7.38 -12.76
N ARG A 285 7.27 8.20 -12.72
CA ARG A 285 7.32 9.62 -13.11
C ARG A 285 6.64 10.44 -12.04
N GLY A 286 7.31 11.49 -11.57
CA GLY A 286 6.75 12.37 -10.57
C GLY A 286 7.75 13.39 -10.09
N GLY A 287 7.36 14.11 -9.06
CA GLY A 287 8.18 15.15 -8.45
C GLY A 287 7.47 15.79 -7.27
N GLY A 288 8.11 16.81 -6.73
CA GLY A 288 7.57 17.62 -5.68
C GLY A 288 7.99 19.09 -5.85
N THR A 289 7.19 19.98 -5.30
CA THR A 289 7.56 21.40 -5.14
C THR A 289 8.05 21.65 -3.73
N GLY A 290 8.71 22.77 -3.49
CA GLY A 290 9.15 23.19 -2.18
C GLY A 290 9.70 24.61 -2.21
N PRO A 291 9.78 25.29 -1.05
CA PRO A 291 10.48 26.54 -0.95
C PRO A 291 11.97 26.33 -1.29
N ARG A 292 12.55 27.31 -1.96
CA ARG A 292 14.00 27.36 -2.22
C ARG A 292 14.69 28.18 -1.15
#